data_1cdef67270286b56cd2c89b74891786d
#
_entry.id   1cdef67270286b56cd2c89b74891786d
#
_cell.length_a   1.000
_cell.length_b   1.000
_cell.length_c   1.000
_cell.angle_alpha   90.00
_cell.angle_beta   90.00
_cell.angle_gamma   90.00
#
_symmetry.space_group_name_H-M   'P 1'
#
loop_
_entity.id
_entity.type
_entity.pdbx_description
1 polymer ?
#
loop_
_entity_poly.entity_id
_entity_poly.type
_entity_poly.pdbx_seq_one_letter_code
_entity_poly.pdbx_strand_id
1 'polypeptide(L)'
;PAGADMKPGFLGLLSYNRQEWPLLGLGAVGCAGAGFIFPYFAICLSNIITVFYDKDPVALNSGISYWGIRFVILAVVALVSTSIQAFCFAVAGTRLTLRLRELTFAAILKQEMGWFDEEQNNSAAITTRLATDCGHVKGAVGDLLMVLLQNTVTVVFALTIAFIYGWQLALVTLAITPFQALGGYFEMLSYTGT
;
A
#
# COMPACT_ATOMS: atom_id res chain seq x y z
N PRO A 1 -36.17 0.87 14.04
CA PRO A 1 -35.14 1.41 14.86
C PRO A 1 -33.96 0.45 14.89
N ALA A 2 -33.11 0.55 13.91
CA ALA A 2 -31.81 -0.07 13.89
C ALA A 2 -30.88 0.97 13.24
N GLY A 3 -30.69 2.07 13.94
CA GLY A 3 -29.55 2.93 13.80
C GLY A 3 -28.35 2.08 14.19
N ALA A 4 -27.78 1.36 13.23
CA ALA A 4 -26.44 0.85 13.36
C ALA A 4 -25.59 2.09 13.55
N ASP A 5 -24.99 2.25 14.74
CA ASP A 5 -23.96 3.24 15.05
C ASP A 5 -22.87 3.11 13.97
N MET A 6 -23.06 3.83 12.88
CA MET A 6 -22.01 4.05 11.90
C MET A 6 -20.96 4.90 12.61
N LYS A 7 -19.98 4.25 13.22
CA LYS A 7 -18.80 4.95 13.69
C LYS A 7 -18.16 5.56 12.45
N PRO A 8 -18.22 6.89 12.27
CA PRO A 8 -17.59 7.53 11.13
C PRO A 8 -16.09 7.47 11.33
N GLY A 9 -15.44 6.48 10.74
CA GLY A 9 -14.00 6.31 10.83
C GLY A 9 -13.52 5.12 9.99
N PHE A 10 -12.29 5.21 9.54
CA PHE A 10 -11.58 4.16 8.79
C PHE A 10 -11.66 2.78 9.47
N LEU A 11 -11.62 2.74 10.81
CA LEU A 11 -11.78 1.52 11.61
C LEU A 11 -13.19 0.91 11.50
N GLY A 12 -14.23 1.74 11.32
CA GLY A 12 -15.60 1.26 11.06
C GLY A 12 -15.71 0.54 9.74
N LEU A 13 -15.07 1.06 8.68
CA LEU A 13 -15.04 0.44 7.36
C LEU A 13 -14.31 -0.92 7.38
N LEU A 14 -13.22 -1.03 8.14
CA LEU A 14 -12.50 -2.30 8.36
C LEU A 14 -13.36 -3.34 9.09
N SER A 15 -14.24 -2.93 10.00
CA SER A 15 -15.16 -3.84 10.69
C SER A 15 -16.18 -4.49 9.74
N TYR A 16 -16.63 -3.76 8.71
CA TYR A 16 -17.50 -4.32 7.67
C TYR A 16 -16.78 -5.33 6.76
N ASN A 17 -15.44 -5.28 6.71
CA ASN A 17 -14.61 -6.18 5.90
C ASN A 17 -14.17 -7.46 6.67
N ARG A 18 -14.81 -7.77 7.80
CA ARG A 18 -14.43 -8.89 8.67
C ARG A 18 -14.43 -10.25 7.97
N GLN A 19 -15.27 -10.44 6.96
CA GLN A 19 -15.30 -11.67 6.16
C GLN A 19 -14.07 -11.86 5.27
N GLU A 20 -13.37 -10.78 4.92
CA GLU A 20 -12.21 -10.76 4.05
C GLU A 20 -10.86 -10.72 4.82
N TRP A 21 -10.90 -10.86 6.14
CA TRP A 21 -9.69 -10.86 6.98
C TRP A 21 -8.62 -11.89 6.55
N PRO A 22 -8.97 -13.14 6.16
CA PRO A 22 -7.96 -14.07 5.66
C PRO A 22 -7.31 -13.58 4.36
N LEU A 23 -8.08 -12.93 3.48
CA LEU A 23 -7.56 -12.35 2.23
C LEU A 23 -6.66 -11.15 2.50
N LEU A 24 -7.06 -10.27 3.43
CA LEU A 24 -6.23 -9.15 3.89
C LEU A 24 -4.95 -9.63 4.58
N GLY A 25 -5.03 -10.72 5.35
CA GLY A 25 -3.86 -11.35 5.96
C GLY A 25 -2.87 -11.88 4.92
N LEU A 26 -3.34 -12.55 3.88
CA LEU A 26 -2.50 -13.00 2.77
C LEU A 26 -1.89 -11.81 2.01
N GLY A 27 -2.69 -10.75 1.78
CA GLY A 27 -2.23 -9.50 1.20
C GLY A 27 -1.13 -8.82 2.03
N ALA A 28 -1.27 -8.83 3.37
CA ALA A 28 -0.26 -8.28 4.28
C ALA A 28 1.07 -9.07 4.23
N VAL A 29 1.01 -10.40 4.07
CA VAL A 29 2.22 -11.21 3.82
C VAL A 29 2.86 -10.82 2.49
N GLY A 30 2.07 -10.59 1.44
CA GLY A 30 2.55 -10.05 0.17
C GLY A 30 3.21 -8.68 0.33
N CYS A 31 2.60 -7.76 1.12
CA CYS A 31 3.19 -6.45 1.45
C CYS A 31 4.52 -6.58 2.21
N ALA A 32 4.62 -7.55 3.13
CA ALA A 32 5.86 -7.80 3.85
C ALA A 32 6.98 -8.26 2.90
N GLY A 33 6.67 -9.19 2.00
CA GLY A 33 7.60 -9.61 0.95
C GLY A 33 8.01 -8.46 0.04
N ALA A 34 7.05 -7.69 -0.47
CA ALA A 34 7.30 -6.55 -1.34
C ALA A 34 8.10 -5.43 -0.64
N GLY A 35 7.80 -5.16 0.63
CA GLY A 35 8.51 -4.16 1.43
C GLY A 35 9.97 -4.54 1.72
N PHE A 36 10.28 -5.83 1.82
CA PHE A 36 11.64 -6.32 2.02
C PHE A 36 12.52 -6.22 0.77
N ILE A 37 11.94 -6.17 -0.42
CA ILE A 37 12.68 -6.22 -1.69
C ILE A 37 13.71 -5.11 -1.82
N PHE A 38 13.31 -3.83 -1.61
CA PHE A 38 14.20 -2.69 -1.77
C PHE A 38 15.39 -2.69 -0.79
N PRO A 39 15.20 -2.92 0.52
CA PRO A 39 16.32 -3.04 1.46
C PRO A 39 17.28 -4.19 1.12
N TYR A 40 16.75 -5.35 0.70
CA TYR A 40 17.57 -6.49 0.33
C TYR A 40 18.30 -6.26 -1.01
N PHE A 41 17.64 -5.60 -1.98
CA PHE A 41 18.26 -5.19 -3.23
C PHE A 41 19.49 -4.30 -2.99
N ALA A 42 19.40 -3.34 -2.05
CA ALA A 42 20.52 -2.48 -1.69
C ALA A 42 21.71 -3.29 -1.15
N ILE A 43 21.47 -4.32 -0.34
CA ILE A 43 22.51 -5.23 0.15
C ILE A 43 23.14 -6.00 -1.01
N CYS A 44 22.33 -6.56 -1.90
CA CYS A 44 22.83 -7.30 -3.07
C CYS A 44 23.68 -6.40 -3.99
N LEU A 45 23.22 -5.16 -4.22
CA LEU A 45 23.93 -4.18 -5.03
C LEU A 45 25.28 -3.79 -4.39
N SER A 46 25.30 -3.54 -3.08
CA SER A 46 26.54 -3.24 -2.37
C SER A 46 27.56 -4.37 -2.47
N ASN A 47 27.12 -5.60 -2.29
CA ASN A 47 28.02 -6.76 -2.33
C ASN A 47 28.51 -7.06 -3.76
N ILE A 48 27.69 -6.92 -4.79
CA ILE A 48 28.17 -7.15 -6.16
C ILE A 48 29.19 -6.09 -6.58
N ILE A 49 29.02 -4.83 -6.14
CA ILE A 49 30.01 -3.77 -6.37
C ILE A 49 31.34 -4.15 -5.69
N THR A 50 31.30 -4.68 -4.48
CA THR A 50 32.51 -5.11 -3.76
C THR A 50 33.25 -6.23 -4.50
N VAL A 51 32.52 -7.17 -5.11
CA VAL A 51 33.11 -8.26 -5.92
C VAL A 51 33.91 -7.73 -7.10
N PHE A 52 33.49 -6.61 -7.73
CA PHE A 52 34.23 -6.01 -8.85
C PHE A 52 35.58 -5.40 -8.45
N TYR A 53 35.83 -5.16 -7.18
CA TYR A 53 37.14 -4.72 -6.68
C TYR A 53 38.11 -5.88 -6.44
N ASP A 54 37.65 -7.13 -6.54
CA ASP A 54 38.52 -8.29 -6.40
C ASP A 54 39.43 -8.45 -7.63
N LYS A 55 40.72 -8.71 -7.37
CA LYS A 55 41.74 -8.81 -8.43
C LYS A 55 41.87 -10.24 -9.00
N ASP A 56 41.30 -11.23 -8.30
CA ASP A 56 41.38 -12.63 -8.72
C ASP A 56 40.28 -12.99 -9.71
N PRO A 57 40.62 -13.38 -10.98
CA PRO A 57 39.60 -13.68 -11.99
C PRO A 57 38.65 -14.83 -11.62
N VAL A 58 39.11 -15.79 -10.83
CA VAL A 58 38.31 -16.95 -10.40
C VAL A 58 37.32 -16.53 -9.31
N ALA A 59 37.78 -15.73 -8.35
CA ALA A 59 36.92 -15.16 -7.30
C ALA A 59 35.88 -14.21 -7.89
N LEU A 60 36.27 -13.39 -8.86
CA LEU A 60 35.40 -12.48 -9.58
C LEU A 60 34.24 -13.23 -10.29
N ASN A 61 34.55 -14.28 -11.06
CA ASN A 61 33.54 -15.03 -11.82
C ASN A 61 32.56 -15.79 -10.90
N SER A 62 33.08 -16.39 -9.82
CA SER A 62 32.25 -17.08 -8.84
C SER A 62 31.37 -16.08 -8.06
N GLY A 63 31.89 -14.92 -7.70
CA GLY A 63 31.16 -13.87 -7.01
C GLY A 63 30.04 -13.27 -7.87
N ILE A 64 30.31 -12.98 -9.15
CA ILE A 64 29.30 -12.49 -10.09
C ILE A 64 28.17 -13.52 -10.27
N SER A 65 28.50 -14.79 -10.45
CA SER A 65 27.49 -15.86 -10.61
C SER A 65 26.64 -16.01 -9.36
N TYR A 66 27.23 -15.96 -8.16
CA TYR A 66 26.54 -16.10 -6.88
C TYR A 66 25.56 -14.93 -6.65
N TRP A 67 25.99 -13.69 -6.82
CA TRP A 67 25.13 -12.54 -6.64
C TRP A 67 24.13 -12.38 -7.79
N GLY A 68 24.49 -12.75 -9.02
CA GLY A 68 23.60 -12.76 -10.17
C GLY A 68 22.39 -13.65 -9.95
N ILE A 69 22.61 -14.88 -9.45
CA ILE A 69 21.51 -15.81 -9.12
C ILE A 69 20.60 -15.20 -8.03
N ARG A 70 21.16 -14.53 -7.03
CA ARG A 70 20.35 -13.85 -5.98
C ARG A 70 19.49 -12.74 -6.53
N PHE A 71 19.96 -11.98 -7.51
CA PHE A 71 19.13 -10.99 -8.20
C PHE A 71 17.94 -11.63 -8.94
N VAL A 72 18.18 -12.78 -9.61
CA VAL A 72 17.10 -13.50 -10.29
C VAL A 72 16.07 -14.02 -9.28
N ILE A 73 16.53 -14.61 -8.17
CA ILE A 73 15.64 -15.06 -7.10
C ILE A 73 14.84 -13.88 -6.53
N LEU A 74 15.50 -12.75 -6.27
CA LEU A 74 14.84 -11.55 -5.78
C LEU A 74 13.77 -11.04 -6.75
N ALA A 75 14.04 -11.06 -8.06
CA ALA A 75 13.08 -10.66 -9.08
C ALA A 75 11.84 -11.57 -9.09
N VAL A 76 12.02 -12.89 -8.95
CA VAL A 76 10.90 -13.84 -8.85
C VAL A 76 10.08 -13.61 -7.57
N VAL A 77 10.75 -13.42 -6.43
CA VAL A 77 10.08 -13.11 -5.15
C VAL A 77 9.32 -11.79 -5.26
N ALA A 78 9.90 -10.77 -5.90
CA ALA A 78 9.25 -9.49 -6.15
C ALA A 78 7.96 -9.66 -6.96
N LEU A 79 8.05 -10.38 -8.08
CA LEU A 79 6.90 -10.63 -8.95
C LEU A 79 5.78 -11.36 -8.21
N VAL A 80 6.09 -12.40 -7.46
CA VAL A 80 5.10 -13.18 -6.69
C VAL A 80 4.49 -12.33 -5.58
N SER A 81 5.32 -11.65 -4.78
CA SER A 81 4.84 -10.83 -3.63
C SER A 81 3.96 -9.67 -4.08
N THR A 82 4.37 -8.93 -5.12
CA THR A 82 3.59 -7.81 -5.67
C THR A 82 2.29 -8.28 -6.32
N SER A 83 2.30 -9.44 -6.99
CA SER A 83 1.08 -10.02 -7.57
C SER A 83 0.08 -10.45 -6.49
N ILE A 84 0.55 -11.13 -5.45
CA ILE A 84 -0.30 -11.58 -4.33
C ILE A 84 -0.93 -10.38 -3.63
N GLN A 85 -0.13 -9.38 -3.25
CA GLN A 85 -0.65 -8.20 -2.55
C GLN A 85 -1.68 -7.45 -3.41
N ALA A 86 -1.35 -7.16 -4.68
CA ALA A 86 -2.24 -6.44 -5.58
C ALA A 86 -3.58 -7.18 -5.78
N PHE A 87 -3.53 -8.49 -6.01
CA PHE A 87 -4.73 -9.31 -6.16
C PHE A 87 -5.59 -9.32 -4.89
N CYS A 88 -4.99 -9.58 -3.73
CA CYS A 88 -5.71 -9.66 -2.46
C CYS A 88 -6.40 -8.35 -2.09
N PHE A 89 -5.70 -7.22 -2.19
CA PHE A 89 -6.27 -5.91 -1.86
C PHE A 89 -7.29 -5.44 -2.90
N ALA A 90 -7.08 -5.72 -4.19
CA ALA A 90 -8.06 -5.41 -5.23
C ALA A 90 -9.37 -6.17 -5.03
N VAL A 91 -9.31 -7.47 -4.73
CA VAL A 91 -10.49 -8.30 -4.47
C VAL A 91 -11.21 -7.84 -3.19
N ALA A 92 -10.45 -7.62 -2.09
CA ALA A 92 -11.02 -7.15 -0.83
C ALA A 92 -11.73 -5.79 -0.98
N GLY A 93 -11.08 -4.83 -1.66
CA GLY A 93 -11.67 -3.52 -1.93
C GLY A 93 -12.90 -3.58 -2.83
N THR A 94 -12.91 -4.45 -3.84
CA THR A 94 -14.04 -4.62 -4.74
C THR A 94 -15.25 -5.25 -4.01
N ARG A 95 -15.03 -6.28 -3.21
CA ARG A 95 -16.10 -6.93 -2.43
C ARG A 95 -16.71 -5.98 -1.41
N LEU A 96 -15.88 -5.19 -0.72
CA LEU A 96 -16.35 -4.16 0.20
C LEU A 96 -17.22 -3.12 -0.54
N THR A 97 -16.78 -2.66 -1.70
CA THR A 97 -17.53 -1.70 -2.52
C THR A 97 -18.89 -2.23 -2.93
N LEU A 98 -18.98 -3.48 -3.39
CA LEU A 98 -20.25 -4.11 -3.75
C LEU A 98 -21.18 -4.17 -2.54
N ARG A 99 -20.70 -4.60 -1.40
CA ARG A 99 -21.47 -4.68 -0.17
C ARG A 99 -21.97 -3.31 0.30
N LEU A 100 -21.15 -2.28 0.19
CA LEU A 100 -21.57 -0.91 0.52
C LEU A 100 -22.62 -0.40 -0.44
N ARG A 101 -22.53 -0.70 -1.73
CA ARG A 101 -23.57 -0.35 -2.72
C ARG A 101 -24.89 -1.00 -2.39
N GLU A 102 -24.91 -2.28 -2.06
CA GLU A 102 -26.13 -3.00 -1.66
C GLU A 102 -26.76 -2.40 -0.41
N LEU A 103 -25.95 -2.12 0.63
CA LEU A 103 -26.46 -1.55 1.87
C LEU A 103 -26.99 -0.12 1.68
N THR A 104 -26.26 0.70 0.92
CA THR A 104 -26.67 2.08 0.64
C THR A 104 -27.95 2.09 -0.22
N PHE A 105 -28.02 1.26 -1.25
CA PHE A 105 -29.20 1.13 -2.09
C PHE A 105 -30.42 0.66 -1.30
N ALA A 106 -30.26 -0.35 -0.44
CA ALA A 106 -31.31 -0.82 0.43
C ALA A 106 -31.77 0.24 1.45
N ALA A 107 -30.87 1.11 1.90
CA ALA A 107 -31.21 2.23 2.77
C ALA A 107 -31.98 3.32 2.02
N ILE A 108 -31.61 3.62 0.78
CA ILE A 108 -32.30 4.58 -0.09
C ILE A 108 -33.73 4.14 -0.36
N LEU A 109 -33.94 2.86 -0.69
CA LEU A 109 -35.28 2.33 -0.96
C LEU A 109 -36.24 2.36 0.24
N LYS A 110 -35.73 2.56 1.45
CA LYS A 110 -36.54 2.70 2.67
C LYS A 110 -36.94 4.14 2.97
N GLN A 111 -36.49 5.09 2.18
CA GLN A 111 -36.85 6.52 2.37
C GLN A 111 -38.28 6.80 1.92
N GLU A 112 -38.88 7.82 2.50
CA GLU A 112 -40.22 8.29 2.15
C GLU A 112 -40.26 8.91 0.74
N MET A 113 -41.39 8.88 0.08
CA MET A 113 -41.55 9.40 -1.28
C MET A 113 -41.19 10.90 -1.36
N GLY A 114 -41.55 11.68 -0.32
CA GLY A 114 -41.20 13.11 -0.26
C GLY A 114 -39.71 13.40 -0.21
N TRP A 115 -38.87 12.44 0.25
CA TRP A 115 -37.43 12.58 0.23
C TRP A 115 -36.85 12.59 -1.20
N PHE A 116 -37.50 11.89 -2.14
CA PHE A 116 -37.10 11.85 -3.55
C PHE A 116 -37.52 13.09 -4.33
N ASP A 117 -38.48 13.88 -3.81
CA ASP A 117 -38.94 15.13 -4.44
C ASP A 117 -37.96 16.30 -4.20
N GLU A 118 -36.99 16.12 -3.29
CA GLU A 118 -35.91 17.10 -3.11
C GLU A 118 -34.94 17.06 -4.29
N GLU A 119 -34.56 18.21 -4.81
CA GLU A 119 -33.71 18.36 -6.00
C GLU A 119 -32.34 17.67 -5.86
N GLN A 120 -31.82 17.62 -4.63
CA GLN A 120 -30.54 16.94 -4.32
C GLN A 120 -30.68 15.40 -4.23
N ASN A 121 -31.88 14.86 -4.13
CA ASN A 121 -32.16 13.44 -3.93
C ASN A 121 -32.85 12.82 -5.15
N ASN A 122 -32.77 13.48 -6.30
CA ASN A 122 -33.33 12.92 -7.52
C ASN A 122 -32.57 11.66 -7.95
N SER A 123 -33.20 10.79 -8.71
CA SER A 123 -32.69 9.49 -9.14
C SER A 123 -31.29 9.58 -9.80
N ALA A 124 -31.03 10.63 -10.59
CA ALA A 124 -29.75 10.82 -11.25
C ALA A 124 -28.63 11.20 -10.26
N ALA A 125 -28.91 12.11 -9.32
CA ALA A 125 -27.96 12.51 -8.29
C ALA A 125 -27.59 11.35 -7.37
N ILE A 126 -28.58 10.56 -6.94
CA ILE A 126 -28.37 9.37 -6.10
C ILE A 126 -27.50 8.34 -6.82
N THR A 127 -27.81 8.05 -8.09
CA THR A 127 -27.05 7.07 -8.87
C THR A 127 -25.59 7.50 -9.04
N THR A 128 -25.36 8.78 -9.31
CA THR A 128 -24.01 9.35 -9.45
C THR A 128 -23.25 9.27 -8.13
N ARG A 129 -23.86 9.68 -7.01
CA ARG A 129 -23.25 9.58 -5.67
C ARG A 129 -22.93 8.13 -5.31
N LEU A 130 -23.86 7.21 -5.54
CA LEU A 130 -23.65 5.78 -5.26
C LEU A 130 -22.47 5.21 -6.05
N ALA A 131 -22.30 5.62 -7.31
CA ALA A 131 -21.18 5.18 -8.14
C ALA A 131 -19.85 5.79 -7.68
N THR A 132 -19.82 7.09 -7.41
CA THR A 132 -18.61 7.85 -7.09
C THR A 132 -18.13 7.58 -5.67
N ASP A 133 -19.00 7.72 -4.66
CA ASP A 133 -18.62 7.61 -3.25
C ASP A 133 -18.18 6.19 -2.89
N CYS A 134 -18.89 5.18 -3.41
CA CYS A 134 -18.45 3.79 -3.23
C CYS A 134 -17.13 3.49 -3.95
N GLY A 135 -16.83 4.19 -5.04
CA GLY A 135 -15.54 4.10 -5.73
C GLY A 135 -14.38 4.65 -4.89
N HIS A 136 -14.58 5.78 -4.22
CA HIS A 136 -13.60 6.35 -3.30
C HIS A 136 -13.28 5.43 -2.12
N VAL A 137 -14.27 4.71 -1.59
CA VAL A 137 -14.05 3.72 -0.51
C VAL A 137 -13.16 2.56 -0.99
N LYS A 138 -13.29 2.13 -2.24
CA LYS A 138 -12.39 1.11 -2.81
C LYS A 138 -10.92 1.58 -2.78
N GLY A 139 -10.66 2.80 -3.23
CA GLY A 139 -9.32 3.39 -3.20
C GLY A 139 -8.76 3.50 -1.78
N ALA A 140 -9.60 3.95 -0.83
CA ALA A 140 -9.19 4.13 0.56
C ALA A 140 -8.86 2.80 1.28
N VAL A 141 -9.66 1.76 1.09
CA VAL A 141 -9.50 0.48 1.81
C VAL A 141 -8.63 -0.51 1.04
N GLY A 142 -8.66 -0.49 -0.30
CA GLY A 142 -7.82 -1.35 -1.13
C GLY A 142 -6.41 -0.76 -1.28
N ASP A 143 -6.32 0.29 -2.08
CA ASP A 143 -5.03 0.80 -2.56
C ASP A 143 -4.24 1.52 -1.45
N LEU A 144 -4.90 2.39 -0.67
CA LEU A 144 -4.22 3.14 0.39
C LEU A 144 -3.70 2.22 1.49
N LEU A 145 -4.51 1.23 1.92
CA LEU A 145 -4.11 0.28 2.95
C LEU A 145 -2.92 -0.56 2.49
N MET A 146 -2.93 -1.03 1.24
CA MET A 146 -1.82 -1.76 0.63
C MET A 146 -0.52 -0.93 0.66
N VAL A 147 -0.58 0.32 0.19
CA VAL A 147 0.59 1.21 0.13
C VAL A 147 1.11 1.54 1.53
N LEU A 148 0.23 1.84 2.49
CA LEU A 148 0.62 2.12 3.87
C LEU A 148 1.29 0.93 4.53
N LEU A 149 0.74 -0.28 4.39
CA LEU A 149 1.34 -1.50 4.93
C LEU A 149 2.71 -1.77 4.31
N GLN A 150 2.81 -1.73 2.97
CA GLN A 150 4.07 -1.94 2.27
C GLN A 150 5.13 -0.93 2.70
N ASN A 151 4.81 0.37 2.70
CA ASN A 151 5.76 1.42 3.08
C ASN A 151 6.21 1.29 4.53
N THR A 152 5.30 0.96 5.45
CA THR A 152 5.65 0.74 6.86
C THR A 152 6.64 -0.40 6.99
N VAL A 153 6.41 -1.52 6.33
CA VAL A 153 7.33 -2.66 6.32
C VAL A 153 8.69 -2.27 5.71
N THR A 154 8.68 -1.58 4.58
CA THR A 154 9.91 -1.11 3.91
C THR A 154 10.74 -0.23 4.84
N VAL A 155 10.11 0.73 5.53
CA VAL A 155 10.81 1.64 6.46
C VAL A 155 11.38 0.87 7.64
N VAL A 156 10.62 -0.05 8.24
CA VAL A 156 11.10 -0.87 9.36
C VAL A 156 12.32 -1.71 8.95
N PHE A 157 12.27 -2.40 7.82
CA PHE A 157 13.40 -3.19 7.34
C PHE A 157 14.59 -2.33 6.95
N ALA A 158 14.36 -1.20 6.27
CA ALA A 158 15.44 -0.29 5.88
C ALA A 158 16.17 0.28 7.09
N LEU A 159 15.43 0.75 8.11
CA LEU A 159 16.01 1.24 9.35
C LEU A 159 16.78 0.14 10.11
N THR A 160 16.19 -1.06 10.22
CA THR A 160 16.84 -2.19 10.89
C THR A 160 18.19 -2.50 10.23
N ILE A 161 18.23 -2.61 8.91
CA ILE A 161 19.45 -2.86 8.15
C ILE A 161 20.45 -1.71 8.30
N ALA A 162 19.98 -0.46 8.20
CA ALA A 162 20.83 0.72 8.34
C ALA A 162 21.50 0.77 9.72
N PHE A 163 20.78 0.45 10.81
CA PHE A 163 21.35 0.40 12.15
C PHE A 163 22.36 -0.75 12.37
N ILE A 164 22.14 -1.89 11.71
CA ILE A 164 23.06 -3.03 11.78
C ILE A 164 24.38 -2.73 11.07
N TYR A 165 24.31 -2.13 9.88
CA TYR A 165 25.51 -1.88 9.06
C TYR A 165 26.28 -0.61 9.44
N GLY A 166 25.60 0.43 9.94
CA GLY A 166 26.25 1.68 10.28
C GLY A 166 25.33 2.66 11.02
N TRP A 167 25.16 2.44 12.32
CA TRP A 167 24.27 3.25 13.15
C TRP A 167 24.55 4.76 13.10
N GLN A 168 25.84 5.15 12.96
CA GLN A 168 26.23 6.56 12.86
C GLN A 168 25.69 7.21 11.59
N LEU A 169 25.83 6.52 10.45
CA LEU A 169 25.31 6.99 9.17
C LEU A 169 23.78 6.99 9.15
N ALA A 170 23.17 5.98 9.77
CA ALA A 170 21.72 5.87 9.90
C ALA A 170 21.13 7.06 10.67
N LEU A 171 21.77 7.50 11.76
CA LEU A 171 21.34 8.68 12.52
C LEU A 171 21.44 9.97 11.73
N VAL A 172 22.53 10.16 10.97
CA VAL A 172 22.70 11.34 10.10
C VAL A 172 21.62 11.36 9.02
N THR A 173 21.37 10.23 8.36
CA THR A 173 20.33 10.12 7.34
C THR A 173 18.94 10.39 7.91
N LEU A 174 18.64 9.86 9.11
CA LEU A 174 17.38 10.09 9.79
C LEU A 174 17.17 11.57 10.14
N ALA A 175 18.24 12.28 10.55
CA ALA A 175 18.20 13.71 10.83
C ALA A 175 17.92 14.56 9.56
N ILE A 176 18.36 14.09 8.39
CA ILE A 176 18.15 14.78 7.11
C ILE A 176 16.74 14.50 6.54
N THR A 177 16.14 13.37 6.86
CA THR A 177 14.82 12.95 6.33
C THR A 177 13.71 14.00 6.50
N PRO A 178 13.53 14.69 7.65
CA PRO A 178 12.52 15.73 7.79
C PRO A 178 12.75 16.93 6.86
N PHE A 179 14.00 17.26 6.56
CA PHE A 179 14.29 18.34 5.61
C PHE A 179 13.94 17.94 4.17
N GLN A 180 14.16 16.67 3.81
CA GLN A 180 13.71 16.14 2.50
C GLN A 180 12.19 16.14 2.40
N ALA A 181 11.47 15.77 3.46
CA ALA A 181 10.02 15.82 3.49
C ALA A 181 9.47 17.25 3.31
N LEU A 182 10.09 18.25 3.94
CA LEU A 182 9.75 19.65 3.73
C LEU A 182 10.03 20.09 2.28
N GLY A 183 11.15 19.68 1.70
CA GLY A 183 11.47 19.94 0.30
C GLY A 183 10.41 19.38 -0.65
N GLY A 184 10.01 18.13 -0.47
CA GLY A 184 8.94 17.50 -1.24
C GLY A 184 7.56 18.18 -1.07
N TYR A 185 7.27 18.67 0.14
CA TYR A 185 6.05 19.44 0.38
C TYR A 185 6.04 20.76 -0.40
N PHE A 186 7.14 21.52 -0.41
CA PHE A 186 7.27 22.75 -1.19
C PHE A 186 7.21 22.49 -2.70
N GLU A 187 7.80 21.39 -3.16
CA GLU A 187 7.73 20.95 -4.54
C GLU A 187 6.27 20.66 -4.95
N MET A 188 5.54 19.93 -4.14
CA MET A 188 4.12 19.64 -4.36
C MET A 188 3.28 20.90 -4.42
N LEU A 189 3.52 21.88 -3.53
CA LEU A 189 2.84 23.18 -3.56
C LEU A 189 3.11 23.94 -4.88
N SER A 190 4.34 23.86 -5.37
CA SER A 190 4.75 24.49 -6.62
C SER A 190 4.03 23.91 -7.85
N TYR A 191 3.74 22.60 -7.84
CA TYR A 191 2.99 21.94 -8.93
C TYR A 191 1.47 22.16 -8.84
N THR A 192 0.91 22.35 -7.65
CA THR A 192 -0.53 22.56 -7.47
C THR A 192 -0.97 24.02 -7.67
N GLY A 193 -0.05 24.95 -7.88
CA GLY A 193 -0.32 26.31 -8.35
C GLY A 193 -1.30 27.08 -7.46
N THR A 194 -0.91 27.41 -6.26
CA THR A 194 -1.54 28.47 -5.44
C THR A 194 -0.74 29.72 -5.51
#